data_9e078a09344603eb6e7c6b6569e42e16
#
_entry.id   9e078a09344603eb6e7c6b6569e42e16
#
_cell.length_a   1.000
_cell.length_b   1.000
_cell.length_c   1.000
_cell.angle_alpha   90.00
_cell.angle_beta   90.00
_cell.angle_gamma   90.00
#
_symmetry.space_group_name_H-M   'P 1'
#
loop_
_entity.id
_entity.type
_entity.pdbx_description
1 polymer ?
#
loop_
_entity_poly.entity_id
_entity_poly.type
_entity_poly.pdbx_seq_one_letter_code
_entity_poly.pdbx_strand_id
1 'polypeptide(L)'
;MFRHLANDQGRTTAIAAKIEHAFSQGRKVLVLTERTDHLEAISAALAGKIPGLLVLHGRMSRKQRAALIGQLEALPLEAPRVLLATGKLVGEGFDHPPLDTLVLAMPVSWRGTLQQYAGRLHREHANKTDVRIIDFVDTGHPALLRMWDKRRRGYKAMGYRIGE
;
A
#
# COMPACT_ATOMS: atom_id res chain seq x y z
N MET A 1 -6.16 4.83 19.24
CA MET A 1 -6.64 3.74 18.37
C MET A 1 -5.62 3.36 17.32
N PHE A 2 -5.26 4.25 16.38
CA PHE A 2 -4.28 3.93 15.34
C PHE A 2 -2.87 3.70 15.88
N ARG A 3 -2.50 4.42 16.94
CA ARG A 3 -1.21 4.21 17.59
C ARG A 3 -1.07 2.79 18.15
N HIS A 4 -2.15 2.24 18.69
CA HIS A 4 -2.18 0.87 19.17
C HIS A 4 -1.94 -0.11 18.01
N LEU A 5 -2.59 0.10 16.87
CA LEU A 5 -2.40 -0.75 15.68
C LEU A 5 -0.95 -0.66 15.17
N ALA A 6 -0.36 0.54 15.18
CA ALA A 6 1.02 0.74 14.72
C ALA A 6 2.03 0.00 15.60
N ASN A 7 1.73 -0.17 16.88
CA ASN A 7 2.60 -0.84 17.86
C ASN A 7 2.31 -2.33 18.02
N ASP A 8 1.32 -2.87 17.31
CA ASP A 8 0.98 -4.29 17.36
C ASP A 8 1.96 -5.08 16.50
N GLN A 9 2.89 -5.77 17.15
CA GLN A 9 3.94 -6.55 16.49
C GLN A 9 3.37 -7.70 15.65
N GLY A 10 2.35 -8.37 16.15
CA GLY A 10 1.70 -9.47 15.43
C GLY A 10 1.04 -8.99 14.15
N ARG A 11 0.38 -7.83 14.22
CA ARG A 11 -0.25 -7.20 13.06
C ARG A 11 0.81 -6.79 12.03
N THR A 12 1.89 -6.15 12.46
CA THR A 12 2.99 -5.74 11.58
C THR A 12 3.65 -6.94 10.91
N THR A 13 3.86 -8.03 11.66
CA THR A 13 4.40 -9.27 11.10
C THR A 13 3.49 -9.86 10.02
N ALA A 14 2.18 -9.86 10.25
CA ALA A 14 1.21 -10.35 9.26
C ALA A 14 1.22 -9.49 8.00
N ILE A 15 1.30 -8.17 8.14
CA ILE A 15 1.38 -7.24 7.01
C ILE A 15 2.66 -7.52 6.20
N ALA A 16 3.80 -7.63 6.88
CA ALA A 16 5.07 -7.90 6.22
C ALA A 16 5.04 -9.23 5.46
N ALA A 17 4.44 -10.26 6.04
CA ALA A 17 4.31 -11.57 5.38
C ALA A 17 3.48 -11.48 4.10
N LYS A 18 2.39 -10.72 4.10
CA LYS A 18 1.56 -10.52 2.91
C LYS A 18 2.31 -9.75 1.82
N ILE A 19 3.08 -8.74 2.21
CA ILE A 19 3.89 -7.97 1.26
C ILE A 19 4.95 -8.86 0.62
N GLU A 20 5.66 -9.63 1.43
CA GLU A 20 6.69 -10.54 0.97
C GLU A 20 6.13 -11.59 0.02
N HIS A 21 4.97 -12.14 0.35
CA HIS A 21 4.28 -13.11 -0.51
C HIS A 21 3.89 -12.50 -1.86
N ALA A 22 3.29 -11.30 -1.84
CA ALA A 22 2.93 -10.62 -3.08
C ALA A 22 4.16 -10.34 -3.95
N PHE A 23 5.25 -9.87 -3.34
CA PHE A 23 6.51 -9.65 -4.05
C PHE A 23 7.04 -10.94 -4.68
N SER A 24 6.97 -12.05 -3.95
CA SER A 24 7.43 -13.35 -4.46
C SER A 24 6.62 -13.84 -5.65
N GLN A 25 5.38 -13.39 -5.78
CA GLN A 25 4.51 -13.70 -6.91
C GLN A 25 4.73 -12.76 -8.11
N GLY A 26 5.73 -11.90 -8.05
CA GLY A 26 6.04 -10.95 -9.12
C GLY A 26 5.16 -9.71 -9.11
N ARG A 27 4.45 -9.44 -8.03
CA ARG A 27 3.54 -8.30 -7.94
C ARG A 27 4.29 -6.99 -7.77
N LYS A 28 3.67 -5.92 -8.22
CA LYS A 28 4.16 -4.55 -8.10
C LYS A 28 3.29 -3.84 -7.06
N VAL A 29 3.86 -3.64 -5.87
CA VAL A 29 3.11 -3.38 -4.65
C VAL A 29 3.33 -1.95 -4.15
N LEU A 30 2.23 -1.27 -3.84
CA LEU A 30 2.24 -0.04 -3.05
C LEU A 30 1.65 -0.35 -1.68
N VAL A 31 2.38 -0.02 -0.63
CA VAL A 31 1.92 -0.17 0.75
C VAL A 31 1.63 1.21 1.32
N LEU A 32 0.40 1.43 1.77
CA LEU A 32 -0.01 2.71 2.36
C LEU A 32 -0.23 2.57 3.85
N THR A 33 0.33 3.51 4.59
CA THR A 33 0.04 3.72 6.00
C THR A 33 -0.10 5.22 6.26
N GLU A 34 -0.81 5.59 7.31
CA GLU A 34 -1.00 7.00 7.67
C GLU A 34 0.01 7.49 8.71
N ARG A 35 0.84 6.59 9.27
CA ARG A 35 1.75 6.92 10.37
C ARG A 35 3.19 6.60 10.00
N THR A 36 4.09 7.56 10.27
CA THR A 36 5.52 7.39 10.04
C THR A 36 6.12 6.28 10.90
N ASP A 37 5.69 6.16 12.16
CA ASP A 37 6.18 5.10 13.04
C ASP A 37 5.80 3.71 12.53
N HIS A 38 4.62 3.55 11.97
CA HIS A 38 4.19 2.30 11.36
C HIS A 38 4.97 2.00 10.07
N LEU A 39 5.21 3.03 9.27
CA LEU A 39 6.03 2.91 8.07
C LEU A 39 7.43 2.37 8.43
N GLU A 40 8.04 2.91 9.46
CA GLU A 40 9.35 2.48 9.94
C GLU A 40 9.32 1.03 10.46
N ALA A 41 8.27 0.66 11.19
CA ALA A 41 8.11 -0.70 11.69
C ALA A 41 7.98 -1.72 10.57
N ILE A 42 7.19 -1.40 9.53
CA ILE A 42 7.03 -2.28 8.36
C ILE A 42 8.35 -2.37 7.60
N SER A 43 9.03 -1.25 7.40
CA SER A 43 10.33 -1.21 6.74
C SER A 43 11.35 -2.10 7.46
N ALA A 44 11.40 -2.03 8.79
CA ALA A 44 12.28 -2.87 9.59
C ALA A 44 11.94 -4.36 9.47
N ALA A 45 10.64 -4.69 9.46
CA ALA A 45 10.19 -6.07 9.31
C ALA A 45 10.52 -6.66 7.93
N LEU A 46 10.64 -5.82 6.91
CA LEU A 46 10.99 -6.24 5.55
C LEU A 46 12.49 -6.15 5.24
N ALA A 47 13.28 -5.63 6.17
CA ALA A 47 14.71 -5.45 5.95
C ALA A 47 15.38 -6.78 5.58
N GLY A 48 16.16 -6.78 4.50
CA GLY A 48 16.82 -7.96 3.99
C GLY A 48 15.95 -8.97 3.27
N LYS A 49 14.63 -8.77 3.25
CA LYS A 49 13.68 -9.69 2.60
C LYS A 49 13.20 -9.20 1.24
N ILE A 50 13.20 -7.90 1.03
CA ILE A 50 12.77 -7.28 -0.22
C ILE A 50 13.96 -6.52 -0.81
N PRO A 51 14.61 -7.05 -1.86
CA PRO A 51 15.66 -6.31 -2.55
C PRO A 51 15.09 -5.05 -3.19
N GLY A 52 15.77 -3.92 -2.99
CA GLY A 52 15.35 -2.65 -3.59
C GLY A 52 14.07 -2.07 -3.01
N LEU A 53 13.76 -2.37 -1.75
CA LEU A 53 12.61 -1.76 -1.08
C LEU A 53 12.71 -0.23 -1.14
N LEU A 54 11.67 0.42 -1.62
CA LEU A 54 11.59 1.87 -1.75
C LEU A 54 10.66 2.43 -0.67
N VAL A 55 11.10 3.49 0.02
CA VAL A 55 10.32 4.10 1.11
C VAL A 55 10.17 5.58 0.85
N LEU A 56 8.93 6.03 0.70
CA LEU A 56 8.59 7.43 0.43
C LEU A 56 7.87 8.01 1.64
N HIS A 57 8.54 8.95 2.34
CA HIS A 57 8.00 9.54 3.57
C HIS A 57 8.09 11.07 3.56
N GLY A 58 7.35 11.70 4.47
CA GLY A 58 7.20 13.16 4.49
C GLY A 58 8.44 13.96 4.87
N ARG A 59 9.46 13.31 5.42
CA ARG A 59 10.71 13.98 5.82
C ARG A 59 11.72 14.08 4.68
N MET A 60 11.42 13.49 3.54
CA MET A 60 12.30 13.53 2.38
C MET A 60 12.25 14.90 1.72
N SER A 61 13.41 15.41 1.29
CA SER A 61 13.48 16.59 0.46
C SER A 61 12.90 16.31 -0.92
N ARG A 62 12.59 17.35 -1.67
CA ARG A 62 12.14 17.21 -3.07
C ARG A 62 13.16 16.46 -3.91
N LYS A 63 14.45 16.71 -3.66
CA LYS A 63 15.53 16.04 -4.39
C LYS A 63 15.59 14.56 -4.07
N GLN A 64 15.46 14.20 -2.78
CA GLN A 64 15.42 12.79 -2.37
C GLN A 64 14.21 12.07 -2.95
N ARG A 65 13.05 12.71 -2.91
CA ARG A 65 11.81 12.15 -3.48
C ARG A 65 11.95 11.92 -4.98
N ALA A 66 12.47 12.92 -5.70
CA ALA A 66 12.67 12.81 -7.15
C ALA A 66 13.65 11.67 -7.51
N ALA A 67 14.73 11.52 -6.73
CA ALA A 67 15.68 10.44 -6.94
C ALA A 67 15.04 9.07 -6.74
N LEU A 68 14.20 8.92 -5.70
CA LEU A 68 13.51 7.68 -5.42
C LEU A 68 12.50 7.34 -6.52
N ILE A 69 11.73 8.32 -6.96
CA ILE A 69 10.77 8.14 -8.06
C ILE A 69 11.52 7.77 -9.34
N GLY A 70 12.67 8.37 -9.59
CA GLY A 70 13.53 8.01 -10.72
C GLY A 70 13.99 6.57 -10.65
N GLN A 71 14.38 6.08 -9.48
CA GLN A 71 14.72 4.66 -9.29
C GLN A 71 13.54 3.75 -9.59
N LEU A 72 12.35 4.13 -9.14
CA LEU A 72 11.13 3.38 -9.38
C LEU A 72 10.82 3.28 -10.87
N GLU A 73 10.91 4.41 -11.57
CA GLU A 73 10.62 4.49 -13.00
C GLU A 73 11.66 3.77 -13.86
N ALA A 74 12.89 3.65 -13.35
CA ALA A 74 13.98 2.97 -14.06
C ALA A 74 13.88 1.44 -13.98
N LEU A 75 13.03 0.90 -13.12
CA LEU A 75 12.86 -0.55 -13.01
C LEU A 75 12.21 -1.11 -14.28
N PRO A 76 12.65 -2.30 -14.75
CA PRO A 76 11.95 -2.97 -15.84
C PRO A 76 10.46 -3.14 -15.53
N LEU A 77 9.61 -3.03 -16.56
CA LEU A 77 8.15 -3.07 -16.35
C LEU A 77 7.68 -4.38 -15.69
N GLU A 78 8.34 -5.50 -15.98
CA GLU A 78 7.99 -6.79 -15.42
C GLU A 78 8.56 -7.02 -14.02
N ALA A 79 9.53 -6.21 -13.59
CA ALA A 79 10.20 -6.45 -12.30
C ALA A 79 9.27 -6.21 -11.13
N PRO A 80 9.18 -7.16 -10.19
CA PRO A 80 8.42 -6.94 -8.97
C PRO A 80 9.06 -5.81 -8.16
N ARG A 81 8.23 -5.09 -7.43
CA ARG A 81 8.68 -3.96 -6.61
C ARG A 81 7.78 -3.76 -5.42
N VAL A 82 8.31 -3.16 -4.37
CA VAL A 82 7.54 -2.73 -3.21
C VAL A 82 7.89 -1.29 -2.88
N LEU A 83 6.87 -0.45 -2.83
CA LEU A 83 6.98 0.94 -2.41
C LEU A 83 6.17 1.13 -1.13
N LEU A 84 6.83 1.54 -0.06
CA LEU A 84 6.16 1.95 1.18
C LEU A 84 5.95 3.46 1.15
N ALA A 85 4.74 3.93 1.41
CA ALA A 85 4.44 5.36 1.39
C ALA A 85 3.38 5.74 2.42
N THR A 86 3.41 7.01 2.84
CA THR A 86 2.28 7.56 3.58
C THR A 86 1.22 8.04 2.58
N GLY A 87 -0.05 7.91 2.96
CA GLY A 87 -1.16 8.27 2.09
C GLY A 87 -1.14 9.73 1.65
N LYS A 88 -0.63 10.62 2.52
CA LYS A 88 -0.51 12.03 2.18
C LYS A 88 0.36 12.27 0.95
N LEU A 89 1.49 11.56 0.85
CA LEU A 89 2.41 11.72 -0.27
C LEU A 89 1.82 11.19 -1.57
N VAL A 90 1.10 10.09 -1.49
CA VAL A 90 0.41 9.52 -2.65
C VAL A 90 -0.68 10.47 -3.13
N GLY A 91 -1.39 11.13 -2.20
CA GLY A 91 -2.42 12.11 -2.54
C GLY A 91 -1.91 13.36 -3.23
N GLU A 92 -0.59 13.61 -3.23
CA GLU A 92 0.02 14.81 -3.86
C GLU A 92 0.37 14.58 -5.34
N GLY A 93 -0.37 13.73 -6.02
CA GLY A 93 -0.19 13.54 -7.46
C GLY A 93 0.73 12.41 -7.86
N PHE A 94 1.19 11.61 -6.91
CA PHE A 94 1.97 10.42 -7.24
C PHE A 94 1.16 9.45 -8.08
N ASP A 95 1.74 8.97 -9.16
CA ASP A 95 1.13 7.96 -10.02
C ASP A 95 2.22 7.09 -10.63
N HIS A 96 2.05 5.78 -10.53
CA HIS A 96 2.96 4.82 -11.12
C HIS A 96 2.13 3.70 -11.75
N PRO A 97 1.79 3.82 -13.05
CA PRO A 97 0.86 2.89 -13.70
C PRO A 97 1.18 1.40 -13.61
N PRO A 98 2.46 0.95 -13.55
CA PRO A 98 2.74 -0.47 -13.39
C PRO A 98 2.27 -1.10 -12.08
N LEU A 99 1.96 -0.32 -11.03
CA LEU A 99 1.50 -0.88 -9.77
C LEU A 99 0.18 -1.61 -9.94
N ASP A 100 0.12 -2.84 -9.43
CA ASP A 100 -1.04 -3.72 -9.57
C ASP A 100 -1.60 -4.20 -8.23
N THR A 101 -0.93 -3.90 -7.12
CA THR A 101 -1.33 -4.36 -5.80
C THR A 101 -1.22 -3.21 -4.80
N LEU A 102 -2.29 -2.98 -4.07
CA LEU A 102 -2.33 -1.99 -2.99
C LEU A 102 -2.48 -2.73 -1.67
N VAL A 103 -1.58 -2.49 -0.72
CA VAL A 103 -1.68 -3.02 0.64
C VAL A 103 -2.01 -1.87 1.58
N LEU A 104 -3.16 -1.94 2.23
CA LEU A 104 -3.58 -0.96 3.22
C LEU A 104 -3.13 -1.43 4.60
N ALA A 105 -2.03 -0.89 5.07
CA ALA A 105 -1.44 -1.29 6.35
C ALA A 105 -2.17 -0.68 7.55
N MET A 106 -2.91 0.40 7.35
CA MET A 106 -3.72 1.06 8.37
C MET A 106 -5.15 1.21 7.89
N PRO A 107 -6.15 1.10 8.77
CA PRO A 107 -7.53 1.39 8.40
C PRO A 107 -7.65 2.84 7.95
N VAL A 108 -8.27 3.06 6.80
CA VAL A 108 -8.50 4.38 6.24
C VAL A 108 -9.96 4.50 5.82
N SER A 109 -10.45 5.74 5.72
CA SER A 109 -11.77 6.02 5.22
C SER A 109 -11.82 5.85 3.71
N TRP A 110 -12.98 5.41 3.19
CA TRP A 110 -13.23 5.33 1.76
C TRP A 110 -13.51 6.73 1.20
N ARG A 111 -12.47 7.56 1.10
CA ARG A 111 -12.55 8.93 0.56
C ARG A 111 -11.20 9.36 0.02
N GLY A 112 -11.22 10.38 -0.84
CA GLY A 112 -10.03 11.07 -1.30
C GLY A 112 -8.99 10.12 -1.88
N THR A 113 -7.83 10.08 -1.27
CA THR A 113 -6.67 9.34 -1.77
C THR A 113 -6.95 7.87 -2.03
N LEU A 114 -7.63 7.17 -1.09
CA LEU A 114 -7.91 5.75 -1.27
C LEU A 114 -8.83 5.50 -2.47
N GLN A 115 -9.93 6.25 -2.55
CA GLN A 115 -10.89 6.10 -3.65
C GLN A 115 -10.21 6.38 -5.00
N GLN A 116 -9.45 7.46 -5.08
CA GLN A 116 -8.71 7.81 -6.29
C GLN A 116 -7.71 6.72 -6.67
N TYR A 117 -6.96 6.22 -5.68
CA TYR A 117 -5.91 5.25 -5.97
C TYR A 117 -6.48 3.90 -6.36
N ALA A 118 -7.53 3.45 -5.68
CA ALA A 118 -8.24 2.23 -6.06
C ALA A 118 -8.76 2.30 -7.50
N GLY A 119 -9.26 3.47 -7.90
CA GLY A 119 -9.66 3.70 -9.29
C GLY A 119 -8.50 3.67 -10.26
N ARG A 120 -7.35 4.25 -9.87
CA ARG A 120 -6.15 4.25 -10.72
C ARG A 120 -5.58 2.85 -10.94
N LEU A 121 -5.72 1.93 -9.99
CA LEU A 121 -5.28 0.56 -10.15
C LEU A 121 -5.98 -0.13 -11.32
N HIS A 122 -7.22 0.25 -11.63
CA HIS A 122 -7.96 -0.30 -12.76
C HIS A 122 -7.45 0.20 -14.12
N ARG A 123 -6.56 1.20 -14.14
CA ARG A 123 -6.01 1.71 -15.39
C ARG A 123 -5.31 0.59 -16.13
N GLU A 124 -5.62 0.44 -17.40
CA GLU A 124 -4.96 -0.55 -18.25
C GLU A 124 -3.48 -0.27 -18.39
N HIS A 125 -2.69 -1.33 -18.33
CA HIS A 125 -1.27 -1.29 -18.57
C HIS A 125 -0.84 -2.63 -19.15
N ALA A 126 0.08 -2.63 -20.09
CA ALA A 126 0.46 -3.82 -20.85
C ALA A 126 0.89 -5.00 -19.97
N ASN A 127 1.46 -4.72 -18.79
CA ASN A 127 1.97 -5.77 -17.90
C ASN A 127 1.04 -6.12 -16.75
N LYS A 128 -0.19 -5.58 -16.73
CA LYS A 128 -1.17 -5.92 -15.71
C LYS A 128 -2.05 -7.06 -16.17
N THR A 129 -2.08 -8.12 -15.38
CA THR A 129 -3.01 -9.24 -15.59
C THR A 129 -4.23 -9.13 -14.71
N ASP A 130 -4.06 -8.63 -13.48
CA ASP A 130 -5.13 -8.34 -12.55
C ASP A 130 -4.68 -7.25 -11.58
N VAL A 131 -5.61 -6.69 -10.81
CA VAL A 131 -5.32 -5.73 -9.74
C VAL A 131 -5.86 -6.27 -8.43
N ARG A 132 -5.15 -6.00 -7.34
CA ARG A 132 -5.51 -6.47 -6.01
C ARG A 132 -5.42 -5.38 -4.97
N ILE A 133 -6.33 -5.42 -4.02
CA ILE A 133 -6.24 -4.63 -2.80
C ILE A 133 -6.22 -5.61 -1.62
N ILE A 134 -5.17 -5.53 -0.82
CA ILE A 134 -5.04 -6.31 0.40
C ILE A 134 -5.38 -5.39 1.56
N ASP A 135 -6.50 -5.66 2.22
CA ASP A 135 -7.03 -4.85 3.31
C ASP A 135 -7.01 -5.69 4.59
N PHE A 136 -6.53 -5.10 5.66
CA PHE A 136 -6.47 -5.76 6.97
C PHE A 136 -7.66 -5.30 7.80
N VAL A 137 -8.61 -6.19 8.03
CA VAL A 137 -9.84 -5.88 8.75
C VAL A 137 -9.60 -6.01 10.24
N ASP A 138 -9.70 -4.91 10.95
CA ASP A 138 -9.52 -4.86 12.39
C ASP A 138 -10.89 -4.94 13.06
N THR A 139 -11.13 -6.01 13.81
CA THR A 139 -12.45 -6.31 14.39
C THR A 139 -12.60 -5.87 15.85
N GLY A 140 -11.52 -5.40 16.47
CA GLY A 140 -11.50 -5.07 17.89
C GLY A 140 -12.17 -3.75 18.28
N HIS A 141 -12.65 -2.96 17.30
CA HIS A 141 -13.23 -1.65 17.59
C HIS A 141 -14.37 -1.33 16.61
N PRO A 142 -15.54 -0.88 17.11
CA PRO A 142 -16.68 -0.60 16.24
C PRO A 142 -16.42 0.45 15.16
N ALA A 143 -15.60 1.48 15.46
CA ALA A 143 -15.25 2.50 14.46
C ALA A 143 -14.45 1.90 13.31
N LEU A 144 -13.55 0.96 13.58
CA LEU A 144 -12.76 0.29 12.56
C LEU A 144 -13.62 -0.60 11.67
N LEU A 145 -14.60 -1.28 12.25
CA LEU A 145 -15.56 -2.07 11.49
C LEU A 145 -16.43 -1.19 10.58
N ARG A 146 -16.84 -0.02 11.05
CA ARG A 146 -17.61 0.92 10.22
C ARG A 146 -16.78 1.43 9.04
N MET A 147 -15.50 1.73 9.28
CA MET A 147 -14.60 2.15 8.19
C MET A 147 -14.42 1.03 7.17
N TRP A 148 -14.25 -0.21 7.65
CA TRP A 148 -14.16 -1.36 6.77
C TRP A 148 -15.43 -1.54 5.94
N ASP A 149 -16.59 -1.42 6.54
CA ASP A 149 -17.86 -1.59 5.82
C ASP A 149 -17.98 -0.58 4.66
N LYS A 150 -17.57 0.67 4.87
CA LYS A 150 -17.56 1.68 3.82
C LYS A 150 -16.56 1.34 2.72
N ARG A 151 -15.37 0.88 3.08
CA ARG A 151 -14.37 0.45 2.08
C ARG A 151 -14.89 -0.73 1.27
N ARG A 152 -15.46 -1.71 1.96
CA ARG A 152 -16.01 -2.91 1.32
C ARG A 152 -17.05 -2.55 0.25
N ARG A 153 -17.97 -1.68 0.59
CA ARG A 153 -19.00 -1.21 -0.35
C ARG A 153 -18.39 -0.44 -1.53
N GLY A 154 -17.38 0.38 -1.26
CA GLY A 154 -16.66 1.10 -2.31
C GLY A 154 -15.93 0.18 -3.27
N TYR A 155 -15.24 -0.84 -2.74
CA TYR A 155 -14.56 -1.83 -3.57
C TYR A 155 -15.54 -2.56 -4.48
N LYS A 156 -16.68 -3.00 -3.93
CA LYS A 156 -17.71 -3.68 -4.72
C LYS A 156 -18.26 -2.78 -5.82
N ALA A 157 -18.50 -1.50 -5.51
CA ALA A 157 -19.00 -0.54 -6.49
C ALA A 157 -18.03 -0.33 -7.65
N MET A 158 -16.72 -0.49 -7.41
CA MET A 158 -15.68 -0.41 -8.44
C MET A 158 -15.44 -1.72 -9.20
N GLY A 159 -16.14 -2.78 -8.84
CA GLY A 159 -16.00 -4.07 -9.51
C GLY A 159 -15.00 -5.04 -8.88
N TYR A 160 -14.43 -4.70 -7.71
CA TYR A 160 -13.57 -5.64 -7.00
C TYR A 160 -14.40 -6.77 -6.39
N ARG A 161 -13.87 -7.99 -6.48
CA ARG A 161 -14.42 -9.13 -5.75
C ARG A 161 -13.73 -9.22 -4.40
N ILE A 162 -14.50 -9.51 -3.36
CA ILE A 162 -13.99 -9.61 -2.00
C ILE A 162 -13.82 -11.07 -1.66
N GLY A 163 -12.58 -11.46 -1.34
CA GLY A 163 -12.22 -12.79 -0.91
C GLY A 163 -11.45 -12.76 0.40
N GLU A 164 -11.27 -13.88 1.01
CA GLU A 164 -10.52 -14.02 2.26
C GLU A 164 -9.02 -14.23 2.05
#